data_a9cf450b0eca1622ff4b0c08296378b5
#
_entry.id   a9cf450b0eca1622ff4b0c08296378b5
#
_cell.length_a   1.000
_cell.length_b   1.000
_cell.length_c   1.000
_cell.angle_alpha   90.00
_cell.angle_beta   90.00
_cell.angle_gamma   90.00
#
_symmetry.space_group_name_H-M   'P 1'
#
loop_
_entity.id
_entity.type
_entity.pdbx_description
1 polymer ?
#
loop_
_entity_poly.entity_id
_entity_poly.type
_entity_poly.pdbx_seq_one_letter_code
_entity_poly.pdbx_strand_id
1 'polypeptide(L)'
;IEEPSGSMVVDIGGGTTEVAVLSLGGQVYSRSVRVGGDKMDEAIMNYLRKHQGILVGEMSAERIKKQIGTAMAPEHGDGMTVTVRGRATGDGVPNEVEINEKMMAEALADPVGEIVEAGHFRRRSKLRGQFPSDYLSGLGFANLFV
;
A
#
# COMPACT_ATOMS: atom_id res chain seq x y z
N ILE A 1 -23.26 26.48 14.33
CA ILE A 1 -21.86 26.11 14.70
C ILE A 1 -21.49 25.00 13.76
N GLU A 2 -20.69 25.30 12.72
CA GLU A 2 -20.18 24.31 11.84
C GLU A 2 -19.21 23.40 12.61
N GLU A 3 -19.46 22.10 12.58
CA GLU A 3 -18.51 21.13 13.13
C GLU A 3 -17.18 21.27 12.41
N PRO A 4 -16.03 21.30 13.11
CA PRO A 4 -14.73 21.39 12.48
C PRO A 4 -14.48 20.11 11.69
N SER A 5 -14.72 20.16 10.37
CA SER A 5 -14.41 19.07 9.47
C SER A 5 -12.94 19.11 9.07
N GLY A 6 -12.26 17.99 9.24
CA GLY A 6 -10.91 17.79 8.73
C GLY A 6 -10.93 16.76 7.60
N SER A 7 -10.05 16.92 6.61
CA SER A 7 -9.86 15.97 5.51
C SER A 7 -8.42 15.52 5.47
N MET A 8 -8.19 14.24 5.18
CA MET A 8 -6.86 13.70 4.91
C MET A 8 -6.73 13.39 3.42
N VAL A 9 -5.63 13.81 2.83
CA VAL A 9 -5.25 13.48 1.46
C VAL A 9 -3.99 12.63 1.51
N VAL A 10 -4.00 11.54 0.77
CA VAL A 10 -2.83 10.66 0.57
C VAL A 10 -2.57 10.59 -0.92
N ASP A 11 -1.42 11.07 -1.34
CA ASP A 11 -0.97 11.03 -2.73
C ASP A 11 0.20 10.06 -2.84
N ILE A 12 0.02 8.96 -3.59
CA ILE A 12 1.00 7.90 -3.75
C ILE A 12 1.58 7.99 -5.15
N GLY A 13 2.80 8.53 -5.24
CA GLY A 13 3.58 8.55 -6.48
C GLY A 13 4.39 7.26 -6.69
N GLY A 14 5.25 7.26 -7.70
CA GLY A 14 6.19 6.16 -7.95
C GLY A 14 7.20 5.98 -6.81
N GLY A 15 7.91 7.04 -6.47
CA GLY A 15 8.99 7.01 -5.48
C GLY A 15 8.65 7.55 -4.09
N THR A 16 7.58 8.32 -3.95
CA THR A 16 7.19 9.01 -2.70
C THR A 16 5.70 8.96 -2.47
N THR A 17 5.31 9.02 -1.21
CA THR A 17 3.92 9.25 -0.78
C THR A 17 3.85 10.50 0.07
N GLU A 18 2.91 11.36 -0.24
CA GLU A 18 2.61 12.57 0.52
C GLU A 18 1.30 12.44 1.25
N VAL A 19 1.32 12.70 2.55
CA VAL A 19 0.12 12.72 3.40
C VAL A 19 -0.08 14.13 3.92
N ALA A 20 -1.27 14.69 3.73
CA ALA A 20 -1.64 15.99 4.23
C ALA A 20 -2.97 15.94 4.97
N VAL A 21 -3.08 16.67 6.07
CA VAL A 21 -4.34 16.89 6.79
C VAL A 21 -4.73 18.35 6.63
N LEU A 22 -5.95 18.56 6.16
CA LEU A 22 -6.57 19.87 5.93
C LEU A 22 -7.65 20.10 6.97
N SER A 23 -7.69 21.26 7.60
CA SER A 23 -8.74 21.66 8.53
C SER A 23 -9.00 23.15 8.42
N LEU A 24 -10.26 23.57 8.47
CA LEU A 24 -10.68 24.99 8.40
C LEU A 24 -10.08 25.75 7.22
N GLY A 25 -9.98 25.10 6.06
CA GLY A 25 -9.46 25.71 4.83
C GLY A 25 -7.93 25.86 4.78
N GLY A 26 -7.19 25.30 5.75
CA GLY A 26 -5.72 25.30 5.77
C GLY A 26 -5.11 23.93 5.94
N GLN A 27 -3.85 23.78 5.54
CA GLN A 27 -3.07 22.59 5.80
C GLN A 27 -2.50 22.64 7.21
N VAL A 28 -2.87 21.67 8.06
CA VAL A 28 -2.44 21.61 9.46
C VAL A 28 -1.34 20.61 9.72
N TYR A 29 -1.15 19.67 8.79
CA TYR A 29 -0.10 18.66 8.84
C TYR A 29 0.28 18.22 7.42
N SER A 30 1.55 17.92 7.24
CA SER A 30 2.06 17.32 6.00
C SER A 30 3.26 16.44 6.32
N ARG A 31 3.34 15.29 5.67
CA ARG A 31 4.48 14.38 5.75
C ARG A 31 4.71 13.72 4.39
N SER A 32 5.97 13.66 3.96
CA SER A 32 6.40 12.89 2.82
C SER A 32 7.24 11.70 3.27
N VAL A 33 7.00 10.54 2.69
CA VAL A 33 7.79 9.32 2.89
C VAL A 33 8.29 8.80 1.56
N ARG A 34 9.50 8.22 1.54
CA ARG A 34 10.12 7.66 0.32
C ARG A 34 9.65 6.23 0.06
N VAL A 35 8.34 6.07 0.03
CA VAL A 35 7.65 4.82 -0.31
C VAL A 35 6.55 5.15 -1.29
N GLY A 36 6.48 4.43 -2.39
CA GLY A 36 5.47 4.60 -3.43
C GLY A 36 5.38 3.34 -4.28
N GLY A 37 4.87 3.48 -5.50
CA GLY A 37 4.64 2.37 -6.42
C GLY A 37 5.87 1.52 -6.69
N ASP A 38 7.05 2.14 -6.81
CA ASP A 38 8.31 1.43 -7.10
C ASP A 38 8.71 0.49 -5.95
N LYS A 39 8.52 0.92 -4.70
CA LYS A 39 8.76 0.08 -3.52
C LYS A 39 7.77 -1.08 -3.42
N MET A 40 6.53 -0.87 -3.86
CA MET A 40 5.53 -1.93 -3.95
C MET A 40 5.93 -2.97 -5.02
N ASP A 41 6.43 -2.54 -6.17
CA ASP A 41 6.91 -3.43 -7.23
C ASP A 41 8.13 -4.23 -6.77
N GLU A 42 9.10 -3.59 -6.10
CA GLU A 42 10.24 -4.27 -5.48
C GLU A 42 9.79 -5.32 -4.45
N ALA A 43 8.80 -5.00 -3.63
CA ALA A 43 8.26 -5.92 -2.62
C ALA A 43 7.62 -7.16 -3.26
N ILE A 44 6.85 -6.98 -4.35
CA ILE A 44 6.25 -8.09 -5.11
C ILE A 44 7.34 -8.95 -5.74
N MET A 45 8.35 -8.36 -6.40
CA MET A 45 9.47 -9.11 -6.98
C MET A 45 10.21 -9.93 -5.94
N ASN A 46 10.49 -9.35 -4.78
CA ASN A 46 11.17 -10.02 -3.68
C ASN A 46 10.33 -11.16 -3.08
N TYR A 47 9.03 -10.95 -2.92
CA TYR A 47 8.09 -11.97 -2.45
C TYR A 47 8.06 -13.18 -3.39
N LEU A 48 7.89 -12.94 -4.70
CA LEU A 48 7.84 -13.99 -5.69
C LEU A 48 9.16 -14.77 -5.77
N ARG A 49 10.28 -14.08 -5.69
CA ARG A 49 11.61 -14.73 -5.64
C ARG A 49 11.75 -15.63 -4.41
N LYS A 50 11.34 -15.14 -3.25
CA LYS A 50 11.57 -15.82 -1.95
C LYS A 50 10.58 -16.95 -1.72
N HIS A 51 9.31 -16.75 -2.04
CA HIS A 51 8.22 -17.66 -1.68
C HIS A 51 7.74 -18.54 -2.83
N GLN A 52 7.89 -18.08 -4.08
CA GLN A 52 7.46 -18.80 -5.27
C GLN A 52 8.62 -19.31 -6.12
N GLY A 53 9.85 -18.92 -5.79
CA GLY A 53 11.04 -19.37 -6.52
C GLY A 53 11.12 -18.89 -7.96
N ILE A 54 10.48 -17.78 -8.31
CA ILE A 54 10.53 -17.17 -9.65
C ILE A 54 11.05 -15.76 -9.64
N LEU A 55 11.75 -15.40 -10.72
CA LEU A 55 12.20 -14.04 -11.01
C LEU A 55 11.26 -13.42 -12.03
N VAL A 56 10.74 -12.24 -11.71
CA VAL A 56 9.92 -11.40 -12.59
C VAL A 56 10.54 -10.02 -12.72
N GLY A 57 10.29 -9.34 -13.84
CA GLY A 57 10.73 -7.95 -14.04
C GLY A 57 9.75 -6.93 -13.47
N GLU A 58 10.18 -5.66 -13.39
CA GLU A 58 9.38 -4.53 -12.86
C GLU A 58 8.03 -4.38 -13.57
N MET A 59 7.99 -4.45 -14.89
CA MET A 59 6.75 -4.36 -15.65
C MET A 59 5.74 -5.47 -15.30
N SER A 60 6.25 -6.67 -14.99
CA SER A 60 5.39 -7.77 -14.55
C SER A 60 4.89 -7.54 -13.13
N ALA A 61 5.75 -7.04 -12.23
CA ALA A 61 5.36 -6.70 -10.87
C ALA A 61 4.31 -5.58 -10.85
N GLU A 62 4.49 -4.53 -11.64
CA GLU A 62 3.51 -3.45 -11.79
C GLU A 62 2.16 -3.96 -12.30
N ARG A 63 2.18 -4.84 -13.31
CA ARG A 63 0.95 -5.47 -13.81
C ARG A 63 0.25 -6.30 -12.74
N ILE A 64 0.99 -7.10 -11.98
CA ILE A 64 0.45 -7.89 -10.86
C ILE A 64 -0.17 -6.97 -9.82
N LYS A 65 0.55 -5.92 -9.42
CA LYS A 65 0.05 -4.90 -8.49
C LYS A 65 -1.28 -4.31 -8.94
N LYS A 66 -1.40 -3.94 -10.22
CA LYS A 66 -2.63 -3.36 -10.79
C LYS A 66 -3.79 -4.37 -10.89
N GLN A 67 -3.50 -5.65 -11.08
CA GLN A 67 -4.52 -6.70 -11.23
C GLN A 67 -5.06 -7.21 -9.91
N ILE A 68 -4.18 -7.54 -8.98
CA ILE A 68 -4.53 -8.20 -7.71
C ILE A 68 -3.85 -7.60 -6.47
N GLY A 69 -3.20 -6.42 -6.62
CA GLY A 69 -2.62 -5.72 -5.48
C GLY A 69 -3.70 -5.32 -4.48
N THR A 70 -3.48 -5.60 -3.21
CA THR A 70 -4.37 -5.21 -2.14
C THR A 70 -3.58 -4.89 -0.87
N ALA A 71 -4.06 -3.94 -0.10
CA ALA A 71 -3.48 -3.56 1.18
C ALA A 71 -3.90 -4.50 2.32
N MET A 72 -5.02 -5.20 2.16
CA MET A 72 -5.59 -6.09 3.17
C MET A 72 -5.91 -7.44 2.55
N ALA A 73 -5.66 -8.50 3.30
CA ALA A 73 -6.07 -9.83 2.88
C ALA A 73 -7.60 -9.90 2.75
N PRO A 74 -8.12 -10.68 1.77
CA PRO A 74 -9.56 -10.92 1.66
C PRO A 74 -10.13 -11.49 2.97
N GLU A 75 -11.35 -11.08 3.32
CA GLU A 75 -12.03 -11.57 4.53
C GLU A 75 -12.32 -13.09 4.45
N HIS A 76 -12.56 -13.59 3.23
CA HIS A 76 -12.86 -14.99 2.97
C HIS A 76 -12.02 -15.52 1.80
N GLY A 77 -11.39 -16.69 2.02
CA GLY A 77 -10.59 -17.36 1.00
C GLY A 77 -9.28 -16.61 0.67
N ASP A 78 -8.78 -16.86 -0.53
CA ASP A 78 -7.50 -16.33 -1.01
C ASP A 78 -7.66 -15.14 -1.99
N GLY A 79 -8.89 -14.78 -2.32
CA GLY A 79 -9.22 -13.72 -3.27
C GLY A 79 -8.99 -14.13 -4.72
N MET A 80 -8.86 -13.12 -5.60
CA MET A 80 -8.60 -13.33 -7.02
C MET A 80 -7.24 -13.98 -7.23
N THR A 81 -7.16 -14.93 -8.17
CA THR A 81 -5.93 -15.64 -8.56
C THR A 81 -5.54 -15.27 -9.98
N VAL A 82 -4.24 -15.09 -10.20
CA VAL A 82 -3.65 -14.88 -11.53
C VAL A 82 -2.44 -15.77 -11.73
N THR A 83 -2.20 -16.19 -12.99
CA THR A 83 -1.00 -16.94 -13.37
C THR A 83 0.10 -15.98 -13.79
N VAL A 84 1.27 -16.14 -13.22
CA VAL A 84 2.46 -15.32 -13.49
C VAL A 84 3.56 -16.18 -14.08
N ARG A 85 4.16 -15.68 -15.17
CA ARG A 85 5.34 -16.28 -15.81
C ARG A 85 6.61 -15.57 -15.35
N GLY A 86 7.60 -16.37 -14.97
CA GLY A 86 8.93 -15.90 -14.60
C GLY A 86 9.99 -16.91 -14.93
N ARG A 87 11.22 -16.65 -14.48
CA ARG A 87 12.32 -17.60 -14.56
C ARG A 87 12.53 -18.25 -13.20
N ALA A 88 12.62 -19.56 -13.15
CA ALA A 88 12.93 -20.27 -11.91
C ALA A 88 14.29 -19.81 -11.35
N THR A 89 14.36 -19.62 -10.03
CA THR A 89 15.57 -19.09 -9.38
C THR A 89 16.74 -20.08 -9.39
N GLY A 90 16.47 -21.40 -9.55
CA GLY A 90 17.50 -22.43 -9.51
C GLY A 90 18.24 -22.61 -10.83
N ASP A 91 17.52 -22.82 -11.92
CA ASP A 91 18.04 -23.19 -13.23
C ASP A 91 17.76 -22.16 -14.33
N GLY A 92 17.00 -21.10 -14.01
CA GLY A 92 16.64 -20.04 -14.96
C GLY A 92 15.62 -20.46 -16.02
N VAL A 93 15.06 -21.66 -15.93
CA VAL A 93 14.05 -22.15 -16.87
C VAL A 93 12.74 -21.37 -16.71
N PRO A 94 12.02 -21.04 -17.80
CA PRO A 94 10.70 -20.44 -17.70
C PRO A 94 9.75 -21.29 -16.86
N ASN A 95 9.07 -20.67 -15.91
CA ASN A 95 8.12 -21.31 -15.02
C ASN A 95 6.88 -20.43 -14.83
N GLU A 96 5.76 -21.05 -14.53
CA GLU A 96 4.50 -20.40 -14.21
C GLU A 96 4.07 -20.74 -12.79
N VAL A 97 3.58 -19.73 -12.09
CA VAL A 97 3.05 -19.90 -10.74
C VAL A 97 1.71 -19.19 -10.61
N GLU A 98 0.82 -19.75 -9.80
CA GLU A 98 -0.42 -19.08 -9.41
C GLU A 98 -0.18 -18.24 -8.16
N ILE A 99 -0.64 -17.00 -8.20
CA ILE A 99 -0.59 -16.06 -7.07
C ILE A 99 -1.98 -15.48 -6.84
N ASN A 100 -2.27 -15.07 -5.62
CA ASN A 100 -3.58 -14.57 -5.23
C ASN A 100 -3.48 -13.27 -4.40
N GLU A 101 -4.64 -12.65 -4.14
CA GLU A 101 -4.72 -11.39 -3.39
C GLU A 101 -4.15 -11.51 -1.98
N LYS A 102 -4.33 -12.64 -1.30
CA LYS A 102 -3.77 -12.86 0.04
C LYS A 102 -2.25 -12.82 0.02
N MET A 103 -1.60 -13.45 -0.96
CA MET A 103 -0.15 -13.39 -1.14
C MET A 103 0.30 -11.95 -1.43
N MET A 104 -0.49 -11.18 -2.18
CA MET A 104 -0.15 -9.78 -2.46
C MET A 104 -0.30 -8.89 -1.24
N ALA A 105 -1.31 -9.11 -0.40
CA ALA A 105 -1.41 -8.42 0.89
C ALA A 105 -0.18 -8.68 1.78
N GLU A 106 0.31 -9.92 1.81
CA GLU A 106 1.54 -10.28 2.53
C GLU A 106 2.78 -9.59 1.91
N ALA A 107 2.90 -9.62 0.59
CA ALA A 107 4.02 -9.00 -0.11
C ALA A 107 4.09 -7.48 0.11
N LEU A 108 2.94 -6.82 0.13
CA LEU A 108 2.80 -5.36 0.25
C LEU A 108 2.73 -4.86 1.69
N ALA A 109 2.75 -5.74 2.70
CA ALA A 109 2.57 -5.38 4.10
C ALA A 109 3.56 -4.30 4.58
N ASP A 110 4.84 -4.40 4.22
CA ASP A 110 5.87 -3.44 4.63
C ASP A 110 5.67 -2.05 4.00
N PRO A 111 5.63 -1.90 2.66
CA PRO A 111 5.43 -0.58 2.05
C PRO A 111 4.08 0.06 2.42
N VAL A 112 3.01 -0.72 2.51
CA VAL A 112 1.71 -0.23 2.98
C VAL A 112 1.78 0.21 4.44
N GLY A 113 2.44 -0.55 5.30
CA GLY A 113 2.65 -0.21 6.72
C GLY A 113 3.38 1.13 6.89
N GLU A 114 4.41 1.41 6.09
CA GLU A 114 5.12 2.68 6.12
C GLU A 114 4.22 3.87 5.71
N ILE A 115 3.36 3.68 4.72
CA ILE A 115 2.39 4.71 4.29
C ILE A 115 1.35 4.95 5.39
N VAL A 116 0.81 3.89 5.98
CA VAL A 116 -0.15 3.98 7.09
C VAL A 116 0.46 4.69 8.29
N GLU A 117 1.71 4.37 8.63
CA GLU A 117 2.42 5.05 9.72
C GLU A 117 2.65 6.54 9.44
N ALA A 118 2.89 6.91 8.18
CA ALA A 118 2.99 8.32 7.78
C ALA A 118 1.68 9.07 8.02
N GLY A 119 0.54 8.41 7.82
CA GLY A 119 -0.80 8.95 8.11
C GLY A 119 -1.15 8.99 9.61
N HIS A 120 -0.43 8.24 10.44
CA HIS A 120 -0.64 8.29 11.88
C HIS A 120 -0.10 9.60 12.47
N PHE A 121 -1.01 10.53 12.71
CA PHE A 121 -0.74 11.75 13.44
C PHE A 121 -0.45 11.40 14.91
N ARG A 122 0.84 11.20 15.26
CA ARG A 122 1.20 10.98 16.66
C ARG A 122 0.82 12.19 17.49
N ARG A 123 0.03 11.96 18.55
CA ARG A 123 -0.47 12.88 19.59
C ARG A 123 0.59 13.74 20.31
N ARG A 124 1.77 13.98 19.73
CA ARG A 124 2.87 14.74 20.35
C ARG A 124 2.88 16.23 19.98
N SER A 125 2.06 16.69 19.06
CA SER A 125 1.93 18.12 18.80
C SER A 125 0.80 18.75 19.62
N LYS A 126 0.91 20.05 19.91
CA LYS A 126 -0.01 20.88 20.73
C LYS A 126 -1.50 20.89 20.31
N LEU A 127 -1.91 20.02 19.39
CA LEU A 127 -3.27 19.88 18.87
C LEU A 127 -4.10 18.81 19.61
N ARG A 128 -3.71 18.45 20.85
CA ARG A 128 -4.53 17.61 21.74
C ARG A 128 -5.88 18.32 21.95
N GLY A 129 -6.92 17.80 21.31
CA GLY A 129 -8.28 18.28 21.50
C GLY A 129 -9.03 18.73 20.26
N GLN A 130 -8.37 18.81 19.08
CA GLN A 130 -9.03 19.27 17.85
C GLN A 130 -9.58 18.16 16.95
N PHE A 131 -9.28 16.88 17.21
CA PHE A 131 -9.81 15.76 16.42
C PHE A 131 -10.33 14.64 17.33
N PRO A 132 -11.56 14.12 17.07
CA PRO A 132 -12.09 12.93 17.75
C PRO A 132 -11.19 11.71 17.49
N SER A 133 -11.10 10.80 18.49
CA SER A 133 -10.30 9.57 18.42
C SER A 133 -10.72 8.64 17.29
N ASP A 134 -11.92 8.81 16.76
CA ASP A 134 -12.59 7.93 15.81
C ASP A 134 -12.32 8.30 14.35
N TYR A 135 -11.60 9.40 14.11
CA TYR A 135 -11.34 9.92 12.76
C TYR A 135 -10.46 9.00 11.90
N LEU A 136 -9.65 8.14 12.55
CA LEU A 136 -8.74 7.24 11.87
C LEU A 136 -9.34 5.85 11.61
N SER A 137 -10.44 5.49 12.27
CA SER A 137 -11.13 4.20 12.08
C SER A 137 -12.08 4.20 10.88
N GLY A 138 -12.44 5.38 10.36
CA GLY A 138 -13.39 5.55 9.25
C GLY A 138 -12.76 5.71 7.86
N LEU A 139 -11.43 5.74 7.74
CA LEU A 139 -10.75 5.78 6.44
C LEU A 139 -10.77 4.37 5.82
N GLY A 140 -11.85 4.07 5.12
CA GLY A 140 -11.91 2.91 4.24
C GLY A 140 -10.83 3.05 3.16
N PHE A 141 -9.77 2.25 3.24
CA PHE A 141 -8.71 2.13 2.23
C PHE A 141 -9.22 1.45 0.94
N ALA A 142 -10.49 1.60 0.60
CA ALA A 142 -11.13 0.89 -0.50
C ALA A 142 -10.70 1.34 -1.91
N ASN A 143 -9.90 2.41 -2.05
CA ASN A 143 -9.47 2.93 -3.37
C ASN A 143 -8.02 3.45 -3.35
N LEU A 144 -7.08 2.64 -2.88
CA LEU A 144 -5.68 3.07 -2.81
C LEU A 144 -4.86 2.79 -4.09
N PHE A 145 -5.50 2.29 -5.16
CA PHE A 145 -4.82 1.99 -6.41
C PHE A 145 -5.58 2.62 -7.60
N VAL A 146 -5.16 3.79 -8.01
CA VAL A 146 -5.41 4.33 -9.34
C VAL A 146 -4.07 4.42 -10.06
#